data_5353da70344dd687e864dc63284d7a53
#
_entry.id   5353da70344dd687e864dc63284d7a53
#
_cell.length_a   1.000
_cell.length_b   1.000
_cell.length_c   1.000
_cell.angle_alpha   90.00
_cell.angle_beta   90.00
_cell.angle_gamma   90.00
#
_symmetry.space_group_name_H-M   'P 1'
#
loop_
_entity.id
_entity.type
_entity.pdbx_description
1 polymer ?
#
loop_
_entity_poly.entity_id
_entity_poly.type
_entity_poly.pdbx_seq_one_letter_code
_entity_poly.pdbx_strand_id
1 'polypeptide(L)'
;LLALFFRKQYLKLSYLMIVLPLEGTRMSDLLKWKKGACEAAKIASNLLLCMRQNFSVREKGLYDLVTDADTASQKVIYEHLKNLFPDHDFLGEEDGNGEKDPGPNAPPTWIVDPIDGTTNYVHDLPLYAISIGLYYQGEMVVGVVHDPSRNEMFHAAKGLGAFVNDTPLKTSSITSLGKAMITTGFPYNVRGMEHLFSWWKHFSHRSQAVRRIGSTALNLAYIASGRCDVFYAFDNHVWDVAGGIVLVNEAGGKITRVDGSPYCPFKPESLATNGHMHDLLVAEFRNGPQEG
;
A
#
# COMPACT_ATOMS: atom_id res chain seq x y z
N LEU A 1 -43.30 11.73 28.25
CA LEU A 1 -41.84 11.89 28.58
C LEU A 1 -41.03 10.60 28.40
N LEU A 2 -41.59 9.41 28.60
CA LEU A 2 -40.89 8.11 28.43
C LEU A 2 -40.61 7.76 26.93
N ALA A 3 -41.43 8.23 26.00
CA ALA A 3 -41.28 7.91 24.57
C ALA A 3 -40.12 8.69 23.88
N LEU A 4 -39.62 9.79 24.46
CA LEU A 4 -38.51 10.57 23.95
C LEU A 4 -37.13 10.05 24.43
N PHE A 5 -37.11 9.24 25.48
CA PHE A 5 -35.87 8.66 26.02
C PHE A 5 -35.41 7.44 25.22
N PHE A 6 -36.34 6.67 24.66
CA PHE A 6 -36.02 5.49 23.83
C PHE A 6 -35.59 5.84 22.41
N ARG A 7 -35.93 7.02 21.87
CA ARG A 7 -35.54 7.43 20.51
C ARG A 7 -34.06 7.88 20.39
N LYS A 8 -33.44 8.25 21.49
CA LYS A 8 -32.02 8.66 21.50
C LYS A 8 -31.01 7.50 21.65
N GLN A 9 -31.49 6.34 22.10
CA GLN A 9 -30.61 5.16 22.27
C GLN A 9 -30.56 4.27 21.02
N TYR A 10 -31.56 4.36 20.13
CA TYR A 10 -31.59 3.58 18.87
C TYR A 10 -30.82 4.24 17.71
N LEU A 11 -30.39 5.50 17.83
CA LEU A 11 -29.62 6.21 16.80
C LEU A 11 -28.09 6.07 16.95
N LYS A 12 -27.61 5.33 17.94
CA LYS A 12 -26.17 5.03 18.13
C LYS A 12 -25.76 3.60 17.72
N LEU A 13 -26.70 2.78 17.23
CA LEU A 13 -26.45 1.38 16.86
C LEU A 13 -26.45 1.12 15.36
N SER A 14 -26.45 2.15 14.51
CA SER A 14 -26.63 1.99 13.05
C SER A 14 -25.36 2.18 12.23
N TYR A 15 -24.16 2.05 12.79
CA TYR A 15 -22.88 1.97 12.03
C TYR A 15 -21.92 0.94 12.63
N LEU A 16 -22.41 -0.18 13.11
CA LEU A 16 -21.60 -1.38 13.16
C LEU A 16 -21.86 -2.10 11.82
N MET A 17 -21.15 -1.71 10.77
CA MET A 17 -20.92 -2.64 9.66
C MET A 17 -20.25 -3.86 10.30
N ILE A 18 -21.04 -4.93 10.51
CA ILE A 18 -20.50 -6.25 10.81
C ILE A 18 -19.70 -6.61 9.56
N VAL A 19 -18.42 -6.29 9.54
CA VAL A 19 -17.47 -6.92 8.64
C VAL A 19 -17.51 -8.38 9.06
N LEU A 20 -18.20 -9.21 8.28
CA LEU A 20 -18.22 -10.65 8.53
C LEU A 20 -16.76 -11.11 8.54
N PRO A 21 -16.31 -11.80 9.61
CA PRO A 21 -14.98 -12.36 9.61
C PRO A 21 -14.87 -13.29 8.40
N LEU A 22 -13.69 -13.32 7.77
CA LEU A 22 -13.32 -14.33 6.78
C LEU A 22 -13.70 -15.70 7.36
N GLU A 23 -14.40 -16.54 6.60
CA GLU A 23 -14.87 -17.84 7.09
C GLU A 23 -13.68 -18.60 7.70
N GLY A 24 -13.78 -18.91 9.00
CA GLY A 24 -12.74 -19.64 9.75
C GLY A 24 -11.55 -18.82 10.28
N THR A 25 -11.40 -17.52 9.95
CA THR A 25 -10.29 -16.69 10.46
C THR A 25 -10.69 -15.96 11.73
N ARG A 26 -9.94 -16.18 12.81
CA ARG A 26 -10.20 -15.50 14.09
C ARG A 26 -9.46 -14.17 14.15
N MET A 27 -10.02 -13.21 14.87
CA MET A 27 -9.35 -11.91 15.16
C MET A 27 -7.95 -12.12 15.77
N SER A 28 -7.79 -13.16 16.59
CA SER A 28 -6.49 -13.54 17.17
C SER A 28 -5.43 -13.85 16.13
N ASP A 29 -5.82 -14.47 15.00
CA ASP A 29 -4.91 -14.85 13.94
C ASP A 29 -4.46 -13.60 13.17
N LEU A 30 -5.38 -12.70 12.83
CA LEU A 30 -5.07 -11.40 12.19
C LEU A 30 -4.11 -10.56 13.07
N LEU A 31 -4.35 -10.51 14.37
CA LEU A 31 -3.46 -9.79 15.31
C LEU A 31 -2.07 -10.43 15.37
N LYS A 32 -1.98 -11.76 15.41
CA LYS A 32 -0.73 -12.52 15.41
C LYS A 32 0.05 -12.29 14.10
N TRP A 33 -0.62 -12.36 12.96
CA TRP A 33 -0.01 -12.13 11.65
C TRP A 33 0.50 -10.69 11.50
N LYS A 34 -0.34 -9.70 11.86
CA LYS A 34 0.07 -8.29 11.85
C LYS A 34 1.30 -8.04 12.74
N LYS A 35 1.32 -8.60 13.95
CA LYS A 35 2.46 -8.48 14.86
C LYS A 35 3.74 -9.06 14.25
N GLY A 36 3.69 -10.27 13.69
CA GLY A 36 4.84 -10.91 13.04
C GLY A 36 5.36 -10.09 11.85
N ALA A 37 4.47 -9.51 11.03
CA ALA A 37 4.86 -8.64 9.92
C ALA A 37 5.54 -7.34 10.42
N CYS A 38 5.03 -6.70 11.47
CA CYS A 38 5.67 -5.53 12.07
C CYS A 38 7.07 -5.85 12.63
N GLU A 39 7.23 -7.00 13.29
CA GLU A 39 8.52 -7.47 13.79
C GLU A 39 9.51 -7.71 12.64
N ALA A 40 9.08 -8.39 11.57
CA ALA A 40 9.89 -8.61 10.37
C ALA A 40 10.34 -7.29 9.72
N ALA A 41 9.41 -6.36 9.52
CA ALA A 41 9.71 -5.02 8.98
C ALA A 41 10.71 -4.25 9.85
N LYS A 42 10.61 -4.36 11.17
CA LYS A 42 11.55 -3.70 12.10
C LYS A 42 12.96 -4.31 12.04
N ILE A 43 13.07 -5.64 11.92
CA ILE A 43 14.36 -6.34 11.75
C ILE A 43 15.02 -5.88 10.45
N ALA A 44 14.28 -5.89 9.34
CA ALA A 44 14.76 -5.44 8.05
C ALA A 44 15.16 -3.97 8.06
N SER A 45 14.36 -3.10 8.68
CA SER A 45 14.68 -1.67 8.85
C SER A 45 16.02 -1.44 9.54
N ASN A 46 16.28 -2.15 10.63
CA ASN A 46 17.55 -2.03 11.35
C ASN A 46 18.72 -2.46 10.46
N LEU A 47 18.54 -3.54 9.68
CA LEU A 47 19.54 -4.01 8.72
C LEU A 47 19.82 -2.95 7.64
N LEU A 48 18.77 -2.41 7.01
CA LEU A 48 18.88 -1.39 5.97
C LEU A 48 19.61 -0.13 6.46
N LEU A 49 19.31 0.32 7.66
CA LEU A 49 19.99 1.46 8.28
C LEU A 49 21.47 1.17 8.55
N CYS A 50 21.82 -0.05 8.96
CA CYS A 50 23.22 -0.47 9.15
C CYS A 50 23.97 -0.58 7.80
N MET A 51 23.30 -1.03 6.73
CA MET A 51 23.91 -1.20 5.41
C MET A 51 24.03 0.11 4.63
N ARG A 52 23.43 1.18 5.10
CA ARG A 52 23.26 2.46 4.39
C ARG A 52 24.56 3.04 3.79
N GLN A 53 25.70 2.79 4.39
CA GLN A 53 27.01 3.30 3.93
C GLN A 53 27.84 2.26 3.17
N ASN A 54 27.42 1.01 3.13
CA ASN A 54 28.17 -0.11 2.57
C ASN A 54 27.21 -1.10 1.90
N PHE A 55 26.83 -0.84 0.68
CA PHE A 55 26.09 -1.76 -0.19
C PHE A 55 26.62 -1.71 -1.62
N SER A 56 26.42 -2.78 -2.35
CA SER A 56 26.72 -2.86 -3.78
C SER A 56 25.45 -2.70 -4.61
N VAL A 57 25.56 -2.02 -5.74
CA VAL A 57 24.45 -1.77 -6.67
C VAL A 57 24.64 -2.61 -7.92
N ARG A 58 23.55 -3.23 -8.39
CA ARG A 58 23.48 -3.91 -9.68
C ARG A 58 22.25 -3.43 -10.44
N GLU A 59 22.23 -3.60 -11.75
CA GLU A 59 21.06 -3.34 -12.59
C GLU A 59 20.31 -4.67 -12.84
N LYS A 60 19.01 -4.74 -12.54
CA LYS A 60 18.10 -5.83 -12.94
C LYS A 60 17.64 -5.63 -14.39
N GLY A 61 17.51 -4.37 -14.82
CA GLY A 61 17.03 -3.97 -16.14
C GLY A 61 17.38 -2.52 -16.45
N LEU A 62 16.84 -1.98 -17.52
CA LEU A 62 17.06 -0.59 -17.90
C LEU A 62 16.54 0.36 -16.82
N TYR A 63 17.43 1.06 -16.11
CA TYR A 63 17.15 1.97 -14.98
C TYR A 63 16.56 1.28 -13.74
N ASP A 64 16.48 -0.05 -13.72
CA ASP A 64 15.98 -0.83 -12.60
C ASP A 64 17.16 -1.33 -11.76
N LEU A 65 17.23 -0.88 -10.52
CA LEU A 65 18.34 -1.12 -9.60
C LEU A 65 17.96 -2.17 -8.55
N VAL A 66 18.93 -2.99 -8.21
CA VAL A 66 18.90 -3.85 -7.02
C VAL A 66 20.21 -3.72 -6.26
N THR A 67 20.12 -3.83 -4.95
CA THR A 67 21.30 -3.83 -4.09
C THR A 67 21.40 -5.14 -3.31
N ASP A 68 22.54 -5.42 -2.72
CA ASP A 68 22.70 -6.51 -1.77
C ASP A 68 21.88 -6.24 -0.48
N ALA A 69 21.49 -4.98 -0.22
CA ALA A 69 20.58 -4.61 0.86
C ALA A 69 19.15 -5.12 0.61
N ASP A 70 18.63 -5.09 -0.64
CA ASP A 70 17.33 -5.67 -1.01
C ASP A 70 17.30 -7.16 -0.71
N THR A 71 18.30 -7.88 -1.21
CA THR A 71 18.41 -9.34 -1.01
C THR A 71 18.56 -9.70 0.48
N ALA A 72 19.38 -8.95 1.23
CA ALA A 72 19.57 -9.17 2.65
C ALA A 72 18.30 -8.85 3.47
N SER A 73 17.61 -7.76 3.12
CA SER A 73 16.33 -7.38 3.72
C SER A 73 15.26 -8.46 3.49
N GLN A 74 15.09 -8.91 2.24
CA GLN A 74 14.13 -9.98 1.94
C GLN A 74 14.44 -11.26 2.72
N LYS A 75 15.71 -11.64 2.80
CA LYS A 75 16.14 -12.85 3.52
C LYS A 75 15.75 -12.80 5.00
N VAL A 76 16.03 -11.71 5.72
CA VAL A 76 15.70 -11.63 7.14
C VAL A 76 14.18 -11.57 7.38
N ILE A 77 13.41 -10.94 6.48
CA ILE A 77 11.94 -10.96 6.51
C ILE A 77 11.44 -12.39 6.32
N TYR A 78 11.90 -13.08 5.29
CA TYR A 78 11.53 -14.47 5.01
C TYR A 78 11.82 -15.39 6.20
N GLU A 79 13.06 -15.37 6.73
CA GLU A 79 13.46 -16.22 7.86
C GLU A 79 12.60 -15.96 9.09
N HIS A 80 12.32 -14.69 9.43
CA HIS A 80 11.48 -14.36 10.57
C HIS A 80 10.03 -14.84 10.40
N LEU A 81 9.42 -14.55 9.24
CA LEU A 81 8.04 -14.95 8.96
C LEU A 81 7.89 -16.45 8.85
N LYS A 82 8.84 -17.16 8.23
CA LYS A 82 8.80 -18.63 8.08
C LYS A 82 8.98 -19.34 9.41
N ASN A 83 9.78 -18.79 10.33
CA ASN A 83 9.90 -19.31 11.69
C ASN A 83 8.61 -19.17 12.50
N LEU A 84 7.88 -18.05 12.35
CA LEU A 84 6.61 -17.81 13.05
C LEU A 84 5.43 -18.54 12.42
N PHE A 85 5.45 -18.71 11.10
CA PHE A 85 4.35 -19.21 10.27
C PHE A 85 4.87 -20.21 9.23
N PRO A 86 5.28 -21.43 9.65
CA PRO A 86 5.93 -22.39 8.76
C PRO A 86 5.04 -22.85 7.60
N ASP A 87 3.71 -22.81 7.78
CA ASP A 87 2.74 -23.25 6.78
C ASP A 87 2.31 -22.14 5.81
N HIS A 88 2.82 -20.91 5.97
CA HIS A 88 2.55 -19.82 5.04
C HIS A 88 3.50 -19.84 3.85
N ASP A 89 2.99 -19.48 2.68
CA ASP A 89 3.80 -19.25 1.49
C ASP A 89 4.43 -17.84 1.49
N PHE A 90 5.38 -17.63 0.56
CA PHE A 90 6.11 -16.37 0.45
C PHE A 90 6.32 -16.02 -1.03
N LEU A 91 6.09 -14.75 -1.38
CA LEU A 91 6.33 -14.14 -2.67
C LEU A 91 7.09 -12.84 -2.46
N GLY A 92 8.39 -12.85 -2.71
CA GLY A 92 9.25 -11.66 -2.62
C GLY A 92 9.60 -11.12 -3.99
N GLU A 93 9.85 -9.82 -4.08
CA GLU A 93 10.31 -9.16 -5.29
C GLU A 93 11.61 -9.80 -5.83
N GLU A 94 12.53 -10.17 -4.93
CA GLU A 94 13.86 -10.68 -5.27
C GLU A 94 13.88 -12.19 -5.59
N ASP A 95 12.75 -12.88 -5.55
CA ASP A 95 12.68 -14.33 -5.82
C ASP A 95 12.76 -14.67 -7.32
N GLY A 96 12.51 -13.69 -8.21
CA GLY A 96 12.55 -13.89 -9.66
C GLY A 96 11.47 -14.84 -10.22
N ASN A 97 10.50 -15.26 -9.40
CA ASN A 97 9.48 -16.27 -9.76
C ASN A 97 8.25 -15.70 -10.49
N GLY A 98 8.24 -14.37 -10.74
CA GLY A 98 7.12 -13.67 -11.33
C GLY A 98 5.90 -13.53 -10.39
N GLU A 99 4.96 -12.70 -10.79
CA GLU A 99 3.76 -12.36 -10.02
C GLU A 99 2.61 -13.31 -10.39
N LYS A 100 2.53 -14.43 -9.73
CA LYS A 100 1.42 -15.35 -9.91
C LYS A 100 0.42 -15.21 -8.77
N ASP A 101 -0.85 -14.93 -9.11
CA ASP A 101 -1.94 -14.97 -8.14
C ASP A 101 -2.05 -16.38 -7.52
N PRO A 102 -1.86 -16.51 -6.19
CA PRO A 102 -1.98 -17.80 -5.52
C PRO A 102 -3.40 -18.38 -5.60
N GLY A 103 -4.40 -17.51 -5.74
CA GLY A 103 -5.81 -17.87 -5.73
C GLY A 103 -6.40 -18.01 -4.32
N PRO A 104 -7.75 -18.09 -4.23
CA PRO A 104 -8.45 -18.03 -2.95
C PRO A 104 -8.26 -19.28 -2.06
N ASN A 105 -7.81 -20.39 -2.61
CA ASN A 105 -7.61 -21.66 -1.89
C ASN A 105 -6.14 -21.93 -1.51
N ALA A 106 -5.24 -20.99 -1.81
CA ALA A 106 -3.85 -21.12 -1.44
C ALA A 106 -3.65 -20.93 0.08
N PRO A 107 -2.56 -21.47 0.65
CA PRO A 107 -2.13 -21.09 1.99
C PRO A 107 -1.98 -19.57 2.12
N PRO A 108 -2.04 -19.01 3.35
CA PRO A 108 -1.73 -17.61 3.54
C PRO A 108 -0.36 -17.29 2.93
N THR A 109 -0.28 -16.29 2.06
CA THR A 109 0.93 -15.96 1.29
C THR A 109 1.42 -14.56 1.66
N TRP A 110 2.62 -14.47 2.21
CA TRP A 110 3.30 -13.20 2.43
C TRP A 110 3.80 -12.64 1.11
N ILE A 111 3.47 -11.39 0.82
CA ILE A 111 3.90 -10.66 -0.38
C ILE A 111 4.77 -9.49 0.09
N VAL A 112 6.02 -9.44 -0.37
CA VAL A 112 7.07 -8.59 0.22
C VAL A 112 7.84 -7.83 -0.84
N ASP A 113 7.93 -6.51 -0.64
CA ASP A 113 8.95 -5.66 -1.23
C ASP A 113 9.95 -5.28 -0.13
N PRO A 114 11.21 -5.74 -0.23
CA PRO A 114 12.22 -5.50 0.79
C PRO A 114 12.70 -4.05 0.87
N ILE A 115 12.65 -3.30 -0.27
CA ILE A 115 12.98 -1.86 -0.37
C ILE A 115 12.16 -1.23 -1.50
N ASP A 116 10.91 -0.90 -1.25
CA ASP A 116 10.15 -0.07 -2.19
C ASP A 116 10.76 1.33 -2.27
N GLY A 117 11.29 1.64 -3.45
CA GLY A 117 12.07 2.84 -3.69
C GLY A 117 13.59 2.61 -3.64
N THR A 118 14.11 1.51 -4.21
CA THR A 118 15.53 1.17 -4.29
C THR A 118 16.37 2.30 -4.89
N THR A 119 15.87 2.99 -5.92
CA THR A 119 16.57 4.17 -6.49
C THR A 119 16.74 5.27 -5.44
N ASN A 120 15.70 5.56 -4.65
CA ASN A 120 15.80 6.55 -3.56
C ASN A 120 16.79 6.11 -2.50
N TYR A 121 16.77 4.82 -2.15
CA TYR A 121 17.73 4.24 -1.21
C TYR A 121 19.17 4.39 -1.71
N VAL A 122 19.47 4.07 -2.96
CA VAL A 122 20.79 4.20 -3.57
C VAL A 122 21.28 5.66 -3.55
N HIS A 123 20.40 6.62 -3.85
CA HIS A 123 20.73 8.05 -3.91
C HIS A 123 20.64 8.81 -2.57
N ASP A 124 20.52 8.10 -1.45
CA ASP A 124 20.37 8.70 -0.11
C ASP A 124 19.15 9.62 0.06
N LEU A 125 18.13 9.40 -0.75
CA LEU A 125 16.86 10.11 -0.61
C LEU A 125 15.99 9.37 0.41
N PRO A 126 15.57 10.01 1.54
CA PRO A 126 14.87 9.33 2.63
C PRO A 126 13.38 9.12 2.32
N LEU A 127 13.08 8.48 1.19
CA LEU A 127 11.75 8.18 0.66
C LEU A 127 11.71 6.74 0.12
N TYR A 128 11.87 5.77 1.01
CA TYR A 128 11.81 4.34 0.73
C TYR A 128 11.16 3.63 1.90
N ALA A 129 10.60 2.44 1.66
CA ALA A 129 9.91 1.67 2.68
C ALA A 129 10.11 0.17 2.50
N ILE A 130 9.82 -0.59 3.56
CA ILE A 130 9.61 -2.03 3.53
C ILE A 130 8.10 -2.25 3.43
N SER A 131 7.65 -3.02 2.44
CA SER A 131 6.24 -3.35 2.23
C SER A 131 6.01 -4.85 2.49
N ILE A 132 5.09 -5.18 3.40
CA ILE A 132 4.72 -6.57 3.72
C ILE A 132 3.21 -6.67 3.74
N GLY A 133 2.65 -7.51 2.87
CA GLY A 133 1.23 -7.83 2.86
C GLY A 133 0.98 -9.32 3.11
N LEU A 134 -0.17 -9.68 3.66
CA LEU A 134 -0.62 -11.06 3.74
C LEU A 134 -1.86 -11.24 2.88
N TYR A 135 -1.73 -12.05 1.83
CA TYR A 135 -2.83 -12.48 0.99
C TYR A 135 -3.41 -13.78 1.52
N TYR A 136 -4.72 -13.82 1.72
CA TYR A 136 -5.43 -14.99 2.23
C TYR A 136 -6.89 -14.99 1.77
N GLN A 137 -7.38 -16.15 1.30
CA GLN A 137 -8.75 -16.34 0.82
C GLN A 137 -9.18 -15.34 -0.27
N GLY A 138 -8.26 -14.98 -1.18
CA GLY A 138 -8.57 -14.11 -2.31
C GLY A 138 -8.42 -12.62 -2.04
N GLU A 139 -7.93 -12.20 -0.85
CA GLU A 139 -7.78 -10.78 -0.53
C GLU A 139 -6.57 -10.49 0.37
N MET A 140 -6.16 -9.22 0.41
CA MET A 140 -5.15 -8.74 1.35
C MET A 140 -5.78 -8.54 2.73
N VAL A 141 -5.28 -9.24 3.76
CA VAL A 141 -5.85 -9.25 5.12
C VAL A 141 -4.97 -8.57 6.17
N VAL A 142 -3.67 -8.47 5.92
CA VAL A 142 -2.71 -7.71 6.74
C VAL A 142 -1.87 -6.85 5.81
N GLY A 143 -1.56 -5.62 6.24
CA GLY A 143 -0.65 -4.72 5.54
C GLY A 143 0.26 -3.99 6.50
N VAL A 144 1.56 -3.96 6.17
CA VAL A 144 2.59 -3.21 6.89
C VAL A 144 3.45 -2.47 5.88
N VAL A 145 3.63 -1.18 6.12
CA VAL A 145 4.59 -0.33 5.41
C VAL A 145 5.44 0.36 6.46
N HIS A 146 6.73 0.09 6.45
CA HIS A 146 7.65 0.71 7.40
C HIS A 146 8.61 1.66 6.70
N ASP A 147 8.58 2.94 7.09
CA ASP A 147 9.53 3.97 6.68
C ASP A 147 10.70 3.99 7.69
N PRO A 148 11.88 3.45 7.32
CA PRO A 148 13.04 3.44 8.22
C PRO A 148 13.58 4.83 8.54
N SER A 149 13.46 5.76 7.59
CA SER A 149 14.03 7.12 7.69
C SER A 149 13.30 7.97 8.71
N ARG A 150 11.97 7.75 8.85
CA ARG A 150 11.11 8.46 9.81
C ARG A 150 10.77 7.62 11.03
N ASN A 151 11.16 6.34 11.04
CA ASN A 151 10.75 5.36 12.05
C ASN A 151 9.22 5.32 12.21
N GLU A 152 8.50 5.34 11.07
CA GLU A 152 7.05 5.25 11.01
C GLU A 152 6.64 3.86 10.55
N MET A 153 5.98 3.11 11.43
CA MET A 153 5.42 1.79 11.17
C MET A 153 3.93 1.95 10.88
N PHE A 154 3.55 1.97 9.60
CA PHE A 154 2.14 1.92 9.18
C PHE A 154 1.71 0.46 9.17
N HIS A 155 0.61 0.14 9.85
CA HIS A 155 0.12 -1.23 9.93
C HIS A 155 -1.39 -1.31 10.05
N ALA A 156 -1.98 -2.33 9.41
CA ALA A 156 -3.40 -2.61 9.46
C ALA A 156 -3.66 -4.11 9.41
N ALA A 157 -4.81 -4.51 9.88
CA ALA A 157 -5.40 -5.81 9.58
C ALA A 157 -6.89 -5.63 9.37
N LYS A 158 -7.48 -6.44 8.49
CA LYS A 158 -8.88 -6.35 8.06
C LYS A 158 -9.83 -6.33 9.25
N GLY A 159 -10.66 -5.26 9.32
CA GLY A 159 -11.64 -5.04 10.40
C GLY A 159 -11.03 -4.57 11.72
N LEU A 160 -9.73 -4.29 11.80
CA LEU A 160 -9.05 -3.89 13.04
C LEU A 160 -8.51 -2.45 12.99
N GLY A 161 -8.79 -1.71 11.90
CA GLY A 161 -8.30 -0.36 11.67
C GLY A 161 -6.83 -0.29 11.23
N ALA A 162 -6.43 0.91 10.80
CA ALA A 162 -5.08 1.23 10.41
C ALA A 162 -4.42 2.16 11.43
N PHE A 163 -3.11 2.03 11.58
CA PHE A 163 -2.32 2.80 12.56
C PHE A 163 -0.95 3.19 11.98
N VAL A 164 -0.39 4.30 12.46
CA VAL A 164 1.04 4.59 12.36
C VAL A 164 1.62 4.56 13.77
N ASN A 165 2.55 3.65 14.02
CA ASN A 165 2.98 3.32 15.38
C ASN A 165 1.73 2.99 16.24
N ASP A 166 1.45 3.78 17.28
CA ASP A 166 0.28 3.60 18.15
C ASP A 166 -0.88 4.56 17.83
N THR A 167 -0.76 5.39 16.78
CA THR A 167 -1.75 6.42 16.44
C THR A 167 -2.70 5.91 15.36
N PRO A 168 -4.02 5.91 15.57
CA PRO A 168 -4.98 5.53 14.56
C PRO A 168 -4.90 6.44 13.32
N LEU A 169 -5.00 5.83 12.15
CA LEU A 169 -5.01 6.53 10.86
C LEU A 169 -6.45 6.85 10.41
N LYS A 170 -6.53 7.95 9.68
CA LYS A 170 -7.72 8.33 8.95
C LYS A 170 -7.30 9.10 7.69
N THR A 171 -7.94 8.81 6.57
CA THR A 171 -7.77 9.55 5.33
C THR A 171 -8.19 11.01 5.47
N SER A 172 -7.74 11.87 4.57
CA SER A 172 -8.12 13.29 4.54
C SER A 172 -9.61 13.48 4.25
N SER A 173 -10.13 14.67 4.56
CA SER A 173 -11.52 15.07 4.26
C SER A 173 -11.65 15.95 3.02
N ILE A 174 -10.63 16.03 2.17
CA ILE A 174 -10.65 16.82 0.93
C ILE A 174 -11.67 16.21 -0.04
N THR A 175 -12.51 17.07 -0.63
CA THR A 175 -13.61 16.69 -1.53
C THR A 175 -13.51 17.32 -2.93
N SER A 176 -12.52 18.17 -3.17
CA SER A 176 -12.37 18.88 -4.45
C SER A 176 -10.97 18.70 -5.03
N LEU A 177 -10.91 18.44 -6.33
CA LEU A 177 -9.67 18.19 -7.06
C LEU A 177 -8.68 19.36 -6.91
N GLY A 178 -9.14 20.61 -7.01
CA GLY A 178 -8.28 21.80 -6.88
C GLY A 178 -7.59 21.98 -5.51
N LYS A 179 -8.00 21.20 -4.48
CA LYS A 179 -7.36 21.19 -3.16
C LYS A 179 -6.58 19.90 -2.90
N ALA A 180 -6.60 18.97 -3.84
CA ALA A 180 -6.02 17.65 -3.64
C ALA A 180 -4.51 17.63 -3.83
N MET A 181 -3.81 16.93 -2.97
CA MET A 181 -2.45 16.45 -3.16
C MET A 181 -2.50 15.08 -3.83
N ILE A 182 -2.05 15.01 -5.07
CA ILE A 182 -2.02 13.78 -5.87
C ILE A 182 -0.61 13.21 -5.87
N THR A 183 -0.48 11.90 -5.77
CA THR A 183 0.76 11.18 -5.99
C THR A 183 0.60 10.18 -7.12
N THR A 184 1.71 9.85 -7.79
CA THR A 184 1.73 8.84 -8.86
C THR A 184 3.06 8.11 -8.89
N GLY A 185 3.05 6.92 -9.49
CA GLY A 185 4.22 6.14 -9.87
C GLY A 185 4.39 6.09 -11.39
N PHE A 186 5.63 5.98 -11.84
CA PHE A 186 5.97 5.68 -13.23
C PHE A 186 6.89 4.46 -13.25
N PRO A 187 6.76 3.56 -14.24
CA PRO A 187 7.73 2.50 -14.43
C PRO A 187 9.13 3.06 -14.71
N TYR A 188 10.15 2.25 -14.55
CA TYR A 188 11.53 2.65 -14.82
C TYR A 188 11.74 3.02 -16.30
N ASN A 189 11.12 2.27 -17.21
CA ASN A 189 11.16 2.56 -18.64
C ASN A 189 9.83 3.16 -19.11
N VAL A 190 9.81 4.47 -19.30
CA VAL A 190 8.63 5.23 -19.77
C VAL A 190 8.59 5.46 -21.29
N ARG A 191 9.51 4.85 -22.04
CA ARG A 191 9.56 5.03 -23.51
C ARG A 191 8.28 4.49 -24.17
N GLY A 192 7.64 5.32 -24.99
CA GLY A 192 6.36 4.97 -25.64
C GLY A 192 5.14 5.02 -24.73
N MET A 193 5.26 5.51 -23.51
CA MET A 193 4.17 5.62 -22.54
C MET A 193 3.68 7.07 -22.38
N GLU A 194 3.42 7.75 -23.49
CA GLU A 194 2.99 9.17 -23.52
C GLU A 194 1.73 9.44 -22.68
N HIS A 195 0.87 8.43 -22.51
CA HIS A 195 -0.32 8.54 -21.69
C HIS A 195 -0.02 8.88 -20.21
N LEU A 196 1.13 8.44 -19.67
CA LEU A 196 1.56 8.74 -18.30
C LEU A 196 1.80 10.26 -18.13
N PHE A 197 2.48 10.87 -19.11
CA PHE A 197 2.74 12.31 -19.11
C PHE A 197 1.48 13.12 -19.36
N SER A 198 0.55 12.61 -20.18
CA SER A 198 -0.75 13.22 -20.40
C SER A 198 -1.55 13.30 -19.10
N TRP A 199 -1.59 12.23 -18.30
CA TRP A 199 -2.24 12.24 -16.99
C TRP A 199 -1.51 13.12 -15.96
N TRP A 200 -0.19 13.12 -15.98
CA TRP A 200 0.61 14.03 -15.14
C TRP A 200 0.28 15.50 -15.45
N LYS A 201 0.28 15.87 -16.73
CA LYS A 201 -0.10 17.21 -17.19
C LYS A 201 -1.53 17.55 -16.76
N HIS A 202 -2.48 16.68 -17.05
CA HIS A 202 -3.90 16.84 -16.73
C HIS A 202 -4.11 17.18 -15.24
N PHE A 203 -3.56 16.36 -14.33
CA PHE A 203 -3.72 16.59 -12.90
C PHE A 203 -2.88 17.76 -12.39
N SER A 204 -1.73 18.06 -12.99
CA SER A 204 -0.91 19.23 -12.62
C SER A 204 -1.64 20.55 -12.83
N HIS A 205 -2.53 20.63 -13.82
CA HIS A 205 -3.32 21.83 -14.11
C HIS A 205 -4.59 21.94 -13.23
N ARG A 206 -5.04 20.86 -12.61
CA ARG A 206 -6.36 20.77 -11.97
C ARG A 206 -6.33 20.48 -10.47
N SER A 207 -5.20 20.04 -9.94
CA SER A 207 -5.02 19.75 -8.51
C SER A 207 -4.12 20.78 -7.83
N GLN A 208 -4.09 20.77 -6.51
CA GLN A 208 -3.19 21.63 -5.76
C GLN A 208 -1.72 21.30 -6.05
N ALA A 209 -1.40 20.03 -6.16
CA ALA A 209 -0.06 19.57 -6.52
C ALA A 209 -0.07 18.09 -6.93
N VAL A 210 0.86 17.72 -7.84
CA VAL A 210 1.21 16.33 -8.14
C VAL A 210 2.62 16.04 -7.66
N ARG A 211 2.83 14.85 -7.10
CA ARG A 211 4.14 14.38 -6.64
C ARG A 211 4.44 12.99 -7.20
N ARG A 212 5.70 12.76 -7.56
CA ARG A 212 6.29 11.44 -7.80
C ARG A 212 7.29 11.19 -6.68
N ILE A 213 6.88 10.41 -5.67
CA ILE A 213 7.67 10.17 -4.45
C ILE A 213 8.74 9.11 -4.72
N GLY A 214 8.46 8.15 -5.62
CA GLY A 214 9.38 7.07 -5.98
C GLY A 214 9.30 5.86 -5.04
N SER A 215 8.22 5.75 -4.26
CA SER A 215 7.85 4.63 -3.40
C SER A 215 6.34 4.49 -3.43
N THR A 216 5.84 3.40 -3.97
CA THR A 216 4.39 3.11 -4.07
C THR A 216 3.80 2.78 -2.70
N ALA A 217 4.52 2.03 -1.89
CA ALA A 217 4.10 1.72 -0.52
C ALA A 217 3.94 2.99 0.31
N LEU A 218 4.89 3.96 0.23
CA LEU A 218 4.76 5.25 0.91
C LEU A 218 3.59 6.08 0.35
N ASN A 219 3.35 6.06 -0.97
CA ASN A 219 2.19 6.73 -1.55
C ASN A 219 0.88 6.25 -0.89
N LEU A 220 0.68 4.93 -0.80
CA LEU A 220 -0.50 4.33 -0.17
C LEU A 220 -0.58 4.62 1.33
N ALA A 221 0.55 4.54 2.06
CA ALA A 221 0.62 4.90 3.47
C ALA A 221 0.27 6.37 3.71
N TYR A 222 0.66 7.27 2.79
CA TYR A 222 0.33 8.69 2.87
C TYR A 222 -1.13 8.99 2.54
N ILE A 223 -1.78 8.20 1.66
CA ILE A 223 -3.24 8.25 1.51
C ILE A 223 -3.92 7.84 2.82
N ALA A 224 -3.54 6.69 3.39
CA ALA A 224 -4.11 6.18 4.62
C ALA A 224 -3.95 7.14 5.82
N SER A 225 -2.85 7.92 5.84
CA SER A 225 -2.57 8.90 6.89
C SER A 225 -3.11 10.31 6.61
N GLY A 226 -3.80 10.52 5.48
CA GLY A 226 -4.34 11.82 5.09
C GLY A 226 -3.29 12.87 4.70
N ARG A 227 -2.04 12.45 4.46
CA ARG A 227 -0.95 13.32 3.95
C ARG A 227 -1.08 13.59 2.46
N CYS A 228 -1.66 12.64 1.73
CA CYS A 228 -2.04 12.77 0.33
C CYS A 228 -3.48 12.31 0.15
N ASP A 229 -4.11 12.70 -0.98
CA ASP A 229 -5.53 12.50 -1.21
C ASP A 229 -5.81 11.44 -2.28
N VAL A 230 -4.91 11.33 -3.25
CA VAL A 230 -5.03 10.46 -4.42
C VAL A 230 -3.67 9.86 -4.77
N PHE A 231 -3.67 8.57 -5.06
CA PHE A 231 -2.58 7.88 -5.74
C PHE A 231 -3.14 7.16 -6.96
N TYR A 232 -2.46 7.28 -8.10
CA TYR A 232 -2.74 6.47 -9.28
C TYR A 232 -1.45 5.97 -9.92
N ALA A 233 -1.50 4.78 -10.48
CA ALA A 233 -0.43 4.20 -11.28
C ALA A 233 -0.98 3.21 -12.30
N PHE A 234 -0.17 2.92 -13.35
CA PHE A 234 -0.55 2.04 -14.46
C PHE A 234 0.35 0.79 -14.56
N ASP A 235 1.38 0.73 -13.73
CA ASP A 235 2.40 -0.33 -13.80
C ASP A 235 2.96 -0.64 -12.40
N ASN A 236 2.10 -1.10 -11.50
CA ASN A 236 2.51 -1.58 -10.18
C ASN A 236 2.73 -3.07 -10.21
N HIS A 237 3.71 -3.51 -9.47
CA HIS A 237 3.85 -4.91 -9.08
C HIS A 237 3.03 -5.22 -7.82
N VAL A 238 2.74 -6.50 -7.60
CA VAL A 238 1.93 -6.90 -6.43
C VAL A 238 2.60 -6.55 -5.11
N TRP A 239 3.91 -6.65 -5.01
CA TRP A 239 4.67 -6.33 -3.81
C TRP A 239 4.69 -4.84 -3.48
N ASP A 240 4.66 -3.93 -4.50
CA ASP A 240 4.59 -2.48 -4.30
C ASP A 240 3.34 -2.07 -3.51
N VAL A 241 2.23 -2.77 -3.75
CA VAL A 241 0.90 -2.39 -3.24
C VAL A 241 0.44 -3.23 -2.04
N ALA A 242 1.03 -4.42 -1.84
CA ALA A 242 0.53 -5.41 -0.87
C ALA A 242 0.41 -4.86 0.55
N GLY A 243 1.42 -4.16 1.04
CA GLY A 243 1.41 -3.54 2.37
C GLY A 243 0.40 -2.39 2.48
N GLY A 244 0.21 -1.64 1.39
CA GLY A 244 -0.59 -0.41 1.38
C GLY A 244 -2.09 -0.60 1.24
N ILE A 245 -2.55 -1.66 0.58
CA ILE A 245 -3.97 -1.90 0.28
C ILE A 245 -4.83 -1.90 1.55
N VAL A 246 -4.42 -2.69 2.54
CA VAL A 246 -5.17 -2.83 3.80
C VAL A 246 -5.14 -1.52 4.58
N LEU A 247 -4.02 -0.79 4.54
CA LEU A 247 -3.90 0.53 5.18
C LEU A 247 -4.93 1.51 4.65
N VAL A 248 -5.04 1.63 3.31
CA VAL A 248 -6.00 2.55 2.66
C VAL A 248 -7.43 2.19 3.03
N ASN A 249 -7.81 0.91 2.91
CA ASN A 249 -9.17 0.46 3.19
C ASN A 249 -9.55 0.65 4.67
N GLU A 250 -8.68 0.28 5.59
CA GLU A 250 -8.92 0.38 7.04
C GLU A 250 -8.88 1.82 7.57
N ALA A 251 -8.24 2.74 6.85
CA ALA A 251 -8.24 4.16 7.17
C ALA A 251 -9.46 4.93 6.62
N GLY A 252 -10.38 4.25 5.91
CA GLY A 252 -11.58 4.83 5.30
C GLY A 252 -11.38 5.36 3.88
N GLY A 253 -10.26 5.01 3.23
CA GLY A 253 -10.03 5.25 1.81
C GLY A 253 -10.72 4.21 0.91
N LYS A 254 -10.49 4.34 -0.38
CA LYS A 254 -11.01 3.40 -1.39
C LYS A 254 -9.95 3.14 -2.45
N ILE A 255 -9.81 1.87 -2.85
CA ILE A 255 -8.92 1.45 -3.93
C ILE A 255 -9.70 0.66 -4.98
N THR A 256 -9.49 1.01 -6.27
CA THR A 256 -10.03 0.30 -7.44
C THR A 256 -8.99 0.33 -8.56
N ARG A 257 -9.29 -0.27 -9.71
CA ARG A 257 -8.62 0.08 -10.95
C ARG A 257 -8.99 1.51 -11.36
N VAL A 258 -8.23 2.11 -12.27
CA VAL A 258 -8.46 3.51 -12.70
C VAL A 258 -9.83 3.72 -13.34
N ASP A 259 -10.41 2.69 -13.96
CA ASP A 259 -11.76 2.71 -14.54
C ASP A 259 -12.89 2.51 -13.52
N GLY A 260 -12.54 2.31 -12.24
CA GLY A 260 -13.49 2.07 -11.14
C GLY A 260 -13.92 0.60 -11.00
N SER A 261 -13.39 -0.31 -11.82
CA SER A 261 -13.64 -1.75 -11.66
C SER A 261 -12.95 -2.30 -10.39
N PRO A 262 -13.38 -3.48 -9.89
CA PRO A 262 -12.81 -4.06 -8.68
C PRO A 262 -11.28 -4.18 -8.77
N TYR A 263 -10.61 -3.83 -7.68
CA TYR A 263 -9.17 -3.91 -7.58
C TYR A 263 -8.70 -5.36 -7.45
N CYS A 264 -7.60 -5.66 -8.14
CA CYS A 264 -6.87 -6.92 -7.99
C CYS A 264 -5.37 -6.56 -7.85
N PRO A 265 -4.69 -6.95 -6.76
CA PRO A 265 -3.30 -6.58 -6.53
C PRO A 265 -2.32 -7.16 -7.57
N PHE A 266 -2.73 -8.24 -8.27
CA PHE A 266 -1.98 -8.87 -9.36
C PHE A 266 -2.26 -8.22 -10.74
N LYS A 267 -2.82 -7.01 -10.75
CA LYS A 267 -3.03 -6.19 -11.96
C LYS A 267 -2.31 -4.86 -11.80
N PRO A 268 -1.70 -4.33 -12.89
CA PRO A 268 -0.75 -3.22 -12.79
C PRO A 268 -1.40 -1.86 -12.45
N GLU A 269 -2.71 -1.71 -12.71
CA GLU A 269 -3.39 -0.43 -12.54
C GLU A 269 -4.00 -0.27 -11.17
N SER A 270 -3.80 0.90 -10.54
CA SER A 270 -4.40 1.23 -9.27
C SER A 270 -4.83 2.70 -9.19
N LEU A 271 -5.96 2.94 -8.52
CA LEU A 271 -6.44 4.24 -8.08
C LEU A 271 -6.83 4.11 -6.61
N ALA A 272 -6.01 4.68 -5.73
CA ALA A 272 -6.31 4.81 -4.31
C ALA A 272 -6.65 6.26 -3.96
N THR A 273 -7.66 6.47 -3.14
CA THR A 273 -8.13 7.80 -2.75
C THR A 273 -8.50 7.86 -1.27
N ASN A 274 -8.72 9.07 -0.78
CA ASN A 274 -9.27 9.31 0.56
C ASN A 274 -10.73 8.84 0.73
N GLY A 275 -11.36 8.22 -0.29
CA GLY A 275 -12.74 7.78 -0.30
C GLY A 275 -13.73 8.85 -0.76
N HIS A 276 -13.57 10.10 -0.36
CA HIS A 276 -14.48 11.20 -0.68
C HIS A 276 -14.44 11.64 -2.15
N MET A 277 -13.30 11.48 -2.80
CA MET A 277 -13.08 11.92 -4.18
C MET A 277 -13.07 10.76 -5.18
N HIS A 278 -13.30 9.51 -4.73
CA HIS A 278 -13.08 8.35 -5.56
C HIS A 278 -13.89 8.36 -6.85
N ASP A 279 -15.20 8.56 -6.75
CA ASP A 279 -16.10 8.53 -7.91
C ASP A 279 -15.82 9.70 -8.88
N LEU A 280 -15.37 10.86 -8.37
CA LEU A 280 -14.90 11.97 -9.18
C LEU A 280 -13.66 11.57 -9.98
N LEU A 281 -12.66 10.94 -9.35
CA LEU A 281 -11.43 10.52 -10.03
C LEU A 281 -11.70 9.41 -11.07
N VAL A 282 -12.58 8.45 -10.77
CA VAL A 282 -13.02 7.44 -11.75
C VAL A 282 -13.64 8.10 -12.97
N ALA A 283 -14.48 9.14 -12.77
CA ALA A 283 -15.06 9.90 -13.88
C ALA A 283 -13.99 10.64 -14.71
N GLU A 284 -13.00 11.27 -14.05
CA GLU A 284 -11.87 11.91 -14.74
C GLU A 284 -11.12 10.91 -15.62
N PHE A 285 -10.77 9.72 -15.08
CA PHE A 285 -10.07 8.68 -15.85
C PHE A 285 -10.89 8.16 -17.03
N ARG A 286 -12.22 7.99 -16.88
CA ARG A 286 -13.10 7.55 -17.97
C ARG A 286 -13.23 8.57 -19.09
N ASN A 287 -13.16 9.87 -18.78
CA ASN A 287 -13.24 10.96 -19.76
C ASN A 287 -11.93 11.18 -20.53
N GLY A 288 -10.83 10.57 -20.09
CA GLY A 288 -9.51 10.78 -20.65
C GLY A 288 -8.85 12.09 -20.21
N PRO A 289 -7.52 12.21 -20.39
CA PRO A 289 -6.79 13.42 -20.04
C PRO A 289 -7.21 14.57 -20.96
N GLN A 290 -7.55 15.71 -20.37
CA GLN A 290 -7.92 16.92 -21.13
C GLN A 290 -6.65 17.67 -21.49
N GLU A 291 -6.52 18.09 -22.76
CA GLU A 291 -5.52 19.06 -23.17
C GLU A 291 -5.92 20.44 -22.61
N GLY A 292 -5.14 20.98 -21.70
CA GLY A 292 -5.31 22.31 -21.11
C GLY A 292 -4.69 23.37 -22.00
#